data_0b0be473c529b9821f4467d578fa7157
#
_entry.id   0b0be473c529b9821f4467d578fa7157
#
_cell.length_a   1.000
_cell.length_b   1.000
_cell.length_c   1.000
_cell.angle_alpha   90.00
_cell.angle_beta   90.00
_cell.angle_gamma   90.00
#
_symmetry.space_group_name_H-M   'P 1'
#
loop_
_entity.id
_entity.type
_entity.pdbx_description
1 polymer ?
#
loop_
_entity_poly.entity_id
_entity_poly.type
_entity_poly.pdbx_seq_one_letter_code
_entity_poly.pdbx_strand_id
1 'polypeptide(L)'
;MSFASLKKASKAGDTLSKLTREIEKLNTPTAGGGGADERLWKPELDKSGNGYAVIRFLPAPDGEDMPWAKVWSHAFKGPGGQWYIENSLTTLGKDDPVGELNRELWNSGKDSDKEIARAQKRKLSYYSNIYVVSDPAHPENEGRVFLYKYGKKIFDKLIEAMQLSLIHISEPTRPPE
;
A
#
# COMPACT_ATOMS: atom_id res chain seq x y z
N MET A 1 -21.08 -45.89 23.34
CA MET A 1 -20.66 -44.63 22.69
C MET A 1 -21.89 -43.87 22.23
N SER A 2 -22.07 -42.65 22.73
CA SER A 2 -23.29 -41.85 22.44
C SER A 2 -23.19 -41.20 21.05
N PHE A 3 -24.31 -41.14 20.32
CA PHE A 3 -24.45 -40.46 19.01
C PHE A 3 -24.01 -39.00 19.05
N ALA A 4 -24.07 -38.36 20.21
CA ALA A 4 -23.59 -36.98 20.42
C ALA A 4 -22.06 -36.87 20.37
N SER A 5 -21.32 -37.91 20.79
CA SER A 5 -19.84 -37.91 20.70
C SER A 5 -19.33 -38.11 19.28
N LEU A 6 -20.06 -38.89 18.45
CA LEU A 6 -19.79 -39.09 17.03
C LEU A 6 -20.01 -37.80 16.20
N LYS A 7 -21.11 -37.04 16.52
CA LYS A 7 -21.37 -35.75 15.89
C LYS A 7 -20.29 -34.67 16.23
N LYS A 8 -19.75 -34.74 17.45
CA LYS A 8 -18.67 -33.83 17.89
C LYS A 8 -17.33 -34.14 17.22
N ALA A 9 -17.04 -35.42 17.00
CA ALA A 9 -15.85 -35.87 16.29
C ALA A 9 -15.90 -35.54 14.79
N SER A 10 -17.08 -35.64 14.14
CA SER A 10 -17.23 -35.26 12.72
C SER A 10 -17.09 -33.77 12.50
N LYS A 11 -17.62 -32.91 13.40
CA LYS A 11 -17.41 -31.47 13.34
C LYS A 11 -15.94 -31.04 13.56
N ALA A 12 -15.22 -31.75 14.43
CA ALA A 12 -13.80 -31.50 14.66
C ALA A 12 -12.96 -31.86 13.44
N GLY A 13 -13.27 -32.96 12.73
CA GLY A 13 -12.62 -33.35 11.49
C GLY A 13 -12.84 -32.34 10.34
N ASP A 14 -14.06 -31.79 10.26
CA ASP A 14 -14.41 -30.79 9.24
C ASP A 14 -13.72 -29.42 9.51
N THR A 15 -13.57 -29.08 10.78
CA THR A 15 -12.85 -27.88 11.19
C THR A 15 -11.33 -28.03 10.96
N LEU A 16 -10.79 -29.22 11.22
CA LEU A 16 -9.37 -29.52 11.01
C LEU A 16 -9.02 -29.50 9.52
N SER A 17 -9.87 -30.07 8.66
CA SER A 17 -9.65 -30.06 7.21
C SER A 17 -9.78 -28.65 6.61
N LYS A 18 -10.63 -27.79 7.16
CA LYS A 18 -10.69 -26.37 6.79
C LYS A 18 -9.43 -25.61 7.22
N LEU A 19 -8.97 -25.84 8.44
CA LEU A 19 -7.71 -25.28 8.94
C LEU A 19 -6.50 -25.73 8.11
N THR A 20 -6.41 -27.00 7.76
CA THR A 20 -5.33 -27.52 6.93
C THR A 20 -5.35 -26.88 5.53
N ARG A 21 -6.52 -26.72 4.92
CA ARG A 21 -6.65 -26.01 3.63
C ARG A 21 -6.26 -24.55 3.71
N GLU A 22 -6.59 -23.86 4.79
CA GLU A 22 -6.17 -22.46 4.98
C GLU A 22 -4.66 -22.36 5.23
N ILE A 23 -4.06 -23.28 5.98
CA ILE A 23 -2.62 -23.36 6.19
C ILE A 23 -1.91 -23.69 4.87
N GLU A 24 -2.45 -24.62 4.06
CA GLU A 24 -1.89 -24.92 2.73
C GLU A 24 -1.97 -23.70 1.80
N LYS A 25 -3.04 -22.93 1.81
CA LYS A 25 -3.14 -21.67 1.05
C LYS A 25 -2.11 -20.64 1.52
N LEU A 26 -1.85 -20.57 2.82
CA LEU A 26 -0.83 -19.66 3.39
C LEU A 26 0.60 -20.13 3.08
N ASN A 27 0.82 -21.44 3.01
CA ASN A 27 2.13 -22.05 2.74
C ASN A 27 2.38 -22.33 1.26
N THR A 28 1.37 -22.24 0.39
CA THR A 28 1.62 -22.30 -1.03
C THR A 28 2.37 -21.03 -1.40
N PRO A 29 3.66 -21.11 -1.80
CA PRO A 29 4.34 -19.95 -2.30
C PRO A 29 3.53 -19.50 -3.52
N THR A 30 2.92 -18.33 -3.42
CA THR A 30 2.26 -17.68 -4.54
C THR A 30 3.36 -17.51 -5.59
N ALA A 31 3.44 -18.49 -6.49
CA ALA A 31 4.38 -18.44 -7.59
C ALA A 31 4.14 -17.12 -8.31
N GLY A 32 5.01 -16.15 -8.07
CA GLY A 32 5.36 -15.00 -8.90
C GLY A 32 4.30 -14.26 -9.69
N GLY A 33 3.04 -14.45 -9.38
CA GLY A 33 1.92 -13.72 -9.94
C GLY A 33 1.27 -12.95 -8.80
N GLY A 34 1.80 -11.79 -8.47
CA GLY A 34 1.09 -10.82 -7.66
C GLY A 34 -0.20 -10.48 -8.39
N GLY A 35 -1.27 -11.19 -8.08
CA GLY A 35 -2.61 -10.78 -8.47
C GLY A 35 -2.73 -9.32 -8.06
N ALA A 36 -3.11 -8.45 -9.00
CA ALA A 36 -3.30 -7.05 -8.70
C ALA A 36 -4.27 -6.98 -7.53
N ASP A 37 -3.87 -6.32 -6.45
CA ASP A 37 -4.76 -6.12 -5.30
C ASP A 37 -5.99 -5.34 -5.78
N GLU A 38 -7.15 -6.00 -5.82
CA GLU A 38 -8.40 -5.44 -6.32
C GLU A 38 -8.86 -4.19 -5.56
N ARG A 39 -8.30 -3.97 -4.37
CA ARG A 39 -8.56 -2.77 -3.58
C ARG A 39 -7.80 -1.56 -4.08
N LEU A 40 -6.71 -1.78 -4.83
CA LEU A 40 -5.85 -0.73 -5.34
C LEU A 40 -6.34 -0.23 -6.70
N TRP A 41 -6.71 1.03 -6.74
CA TRP A 41 -6.97 1.72 -7.99
C TRP A 41 -5.67 2.27 -8.60
N LYS A 42 -5.54 2.15 -9.90
CA LYS A 42 -4.46 2.76 -10.69
C LYS A 42 -5.05 3.41 -11.92
N PRO A 43 -4.59 4.62 -12.31
CA PRO A 43 -4.98 5.19 -13.59
C PRO A 43 -4.42 4.32 -14.73
N GLU A 44 -5.24 4.04 -15.73
CA GLU A 44 -4.75 3.46 -16.97
C GLU A 44 -4.10 4.54 -17.83
N LEU A 45 -2.94 4.21 -18.37
CA LEU A 45 -2.17 5.10 -19.22
C LEU A 45 -2.20 4.57 -20.66
N ASP A 46 -2.34 5.48 -21.61
CA ASP A 46 -2.22 5.18 -23.02
C ASP A 46 -0.78 4.83 -23.44
N LYS A 47 -0.56 4.48 -24.69
CA LYS A 47 0.78 4.17 -25.22
C LYS A 47 1.77 5.34 -25.11
N SER A 48 1.27 6.56 -24.96
CA SER A 48 2.06 7.78 -24.81
C SER A 48 2.32 8.11 -23.31
N GLY A 49 1.80 7.31 -22.39
CA GLY A 49 1.95 7.50 -20.95
C GLY A 49 0.98 8.52 -20.36
N ASN A 50 -0.07 8.92 -21.08
CA ASN A 50 -1.10 9.83 -20.63
C ASN A 50 -2.32 9.06 -20.14
N GLY A 51 -2.96 9.53 -19.08
CA GLY A 51 -4.21 9.01 -18.57
C GLY A 51 -5.05 10.13 -17.98
N TYR A 52 -6.35 9.90 -17.93
CA TYR A 52 -7.31 10.85 -17.36
C TYR A 52 -8.29 10.11 -16.47
N ALA A 53 -8.42 10.59 -15.25
CA ALA A 53 -9.47 10.19 -14.34
C ALA A 53 -9.78 11.33 -13.36
N VAL A 54 -10.98 11.37 -12.85
CA VAL A 54 -11.40 12.30 -11.79
C VAL A 54 -11.63 11.49 -10.53
N ILE A 55 -10.84 11.78 -9.51
CA ILE A 55 -10.93 11.12 -8.21
C ILE A 55 -11.11 12.16 -7.10
N ARG A 56 -11.71 11.74 -6.00
CA ARG A 56 -11.84 12.55 -4.79
C ARG A 56 -11.13 11.83 -3.65
N PHE A 57 -10.18 12.51 -3.03
CA PHE A 57 -9.57 12.03 -1.78
C PHE A 57 -10.58 12.14 -0.66
N LEU A 58 -10.73 11.06 0.10
CA LEU A 58 -11.66 10.99 1.22
C LEU A 58 -10.99 11.49 2.51
N PRO A 59 -11.77 12.01 3.46
CA PRO A 59 -11.25 12.39 4.77
C PRO A 59 -10.71 11.16 5.52
N ALA A 60 -10.02 11.43 6.64
CA ALA A 60 -9.55 10.37 7.52
C ALA A 60 -10.73 9.49 7.98
N PRO A 61 -10.57 8.15 7.98
CA PRO A 61 -11.55 7.25 8.57
C PRO A 61 -11.72 7.51 10.07
N ASP A 62 -12.82 7.05 10.63
CA ASP A 62 -13.07 7.13 12.07
C ASP A 62 -11.94 6.44 12.85
N GLY A 63 -11.36 7.14 13.81
CA GLY A 63 -10.24 6.66 14.61
C GLY A 63 -8.85 6.91 14.02
N GLU A 64 -8.75 7.52 12.85
CA GLU A 64 -7.50 7.90 12.21
C GLU A 64 -7.34 9.43 12.20
N ASP A 65 -6.11 9.92 12.47
CA ASP A 65 -5.83 11.36 12.50
C ASP A 65 -5.60 11.96 11.11
N MET A 66 -5.14 11.14 10.16
CA MET A 66 -4.72 11.60 8.84
C MET A 66 -5.42 10.84 7.72
N PRO A 67 -5.77 11.52 6.60
CA PRO A 67 -6.39 10.88 5.44
C PRO A 67 -5.39 10.09 4.57
N TRP A 68 -4.17 9.89 5.01
CA TRP A 68 -3.14 9.10 4.34
C TRP A 68 -2.33 8.25 5.31
N ALA A 69 -1.83 7.13 4.82
CA ALA A 69 -0.85 6.30 5.51
C ALA A 69 0.49 6.33 4.76
N LYS A 70 1.59 6.37 5.50
CA LYS A 70 2.96 6.27 4.97
C LYS A 70 3.43 4.84 5.08
N VAL A 71 3.88 4.25 3.98
CA VAL A 71 4.40 2.88 3.96
C VAL A 71 5.78 2.88 3.32
N TRP A 72 6.76 2.40 4.07
CA TRP A 72 8.09 2.12 3.56
C TRP A 72 8.15 0.70 3.03
N SER A 73 8.74 0.49 1.87
CA SER A 73 8.89 -0.83 1.26
C SER A 73 10.26 -0.97 0.60
N HIS A 74 10.74 -2.22 0.56
CA HIS A 74 11.89 -2.63 -0.23
C HIS A 74 11.41 -3.32 -1.50
N ALA A 75 12.09 -3.07 -2.61
CA ALA A 75 11.87 -3.77 -3.87
C ALA A 75 13.20 -3.81 -4.63
N PHE A 76 13.90 -4.95 -4.57
CA PHE A 76 15.17 -5.15 -5.21
C PHE A 76 15.39 -6.63 -5.58
N LYS A 77 16.36 -6.89 -6.45
CA LYS A 77 16.79 -8.24 -6.77
C LYS A 77 17.87 -8.67 -5.82
N GLY A 78 17.69 -9.83 -5.19
CA GLY A 78 18.71 -10.49 -4.39
C GLY A 78 19.82 -11.11 -5.25
N PRO A 79 20.87 -11.66 -4.62
CA PRO A 79 22.03 -12.26 -5.31
C PRO A 79 21.66 -13.40 -6.27
N GLY A 80 20.57 -14.12 -5.98
CA GLY A 80 20.04 -15.21 -6.83
C GLY A 80 19.13 -14.73 -7.97
N GLY A 81 19.00 -13.40 -8.18
CA GLY A 81 18.14 -12.85 -9.24
C GLY A 81 16.65 -12.81 -8.89
N GLN A 82 16.25 -13.32 -7.74
CA GLN A 82 14.87 -13.27 -7.27
C GLN A 82 14.54 -11.89 -6.71
N TRP A 83 13.29 -11.45 -6.92
CA TRP A 83 12.80 -10.22 -6.34
C TRP A 83 12.48 -10.39 -4.85
N TYR A 84 12.98 -9.47 -4.05
CA TYR A 84 12.55 -9.23 -2.69
C TYR A 84 11.66 -8.00 -2.67
N ILE A 85 10.37 -8.18 -2.39
CA ILE A 85 9.38 -7.11 -2.33
C ILE A 85 8.62 -7.25 -1.02
N GLU A 86 8.96 -6.41 -0.04
CA GLU A 86 8.38 -6.46 1.29
C GLU A 86 8.24 -5.07 1.90
N ASN A 87 7.28 -4.90 2.79
CA ASN A 87 7.16 -3.69 3.57
C ASN A 87 8.26 -3.63 4.64
N SER A 88 8.88 -2.48 4.77
CA SER A 88 9.88 -2.24 5.80
C SER A 88 9.24 -2.11 7.17
N LEU A 89 9.81 -2.77 8.18
CA LEU A 89 9.38 -2.71 9.57
C LEU A 89 9.43 -1.28 10.14
N THR A 90 10.24 -0.40 9.55
CA THR A 90 10.27 1.03 9.93
C THR A 90 8.94 1.74 9.73
N THR A 91 8.03 1.20 8.91
CA THR A 91 6.65 1.68 8.80
C THR A 91 5.92 1.62 10.14
N LEU A 92 6.24 0.61 10.94
CA LEU A 92 5.68 0.39 12.28
C LEU A 92 6.57 0.94 13.40
N GLY A 93 7.61 1.71 13.06
CA GLY A 93 8.58 2.21 14.03
C GLY A 93 9.50 1.13 14.64
N LYS A 94 9.60 -0.03 13.98
CA LYS A 94 10.45 -1.15 14.41
C LYS A 94 11.76 -1.17 13.61
N ASP A 95 12.77 -1.81 14.18
CA ASP A 95 14.03 -2.04 13.49
C ASP A 95 13.84 -2.94 12.28
N ASP A 96 14.47 -2.55 11.17
CA ASP A 96 14.41 -3.25 9.89
C ASP A 96 15.79 -3.82 9.56
N PRO A 97 15.97 -5.13 9.59
CA PRO A 97 17.26 -5.76 9.33
C PRO A 97 17.85 -5.42 7.95
N VAL A 98 17.00 -5.26 6.92
CA VAL A 98 17.43 -4.86 5.59
C VAL A 98 17.92 -3.42 5.58
N GLY A 99 17.26 -2.54 6.32
CA GLY A 99 17.68 -1.14 6.51
C GLY A 99 18.99 -1.03 7.26
N GLU A 100 19.24 -1.89 8.26
CA GLU A 100 20.51 -1.94 9.00
C GLU A 100 21.65 -2.40 8.11
N LEU A 101 21.48 -3.49 7.39
CA LEU A 101 22.46 -3.98 6.41
C LEU A 101 22.79 -2.89 5.36
N ASN A 102 21.79 -2.19 4.87
CA ASN A 102 22.01 -1.08 3.94
C ASN A 102 22.85 0.05 4.53
N ARG A 103 22.66 0.35 5.81
CA ARG A 103 23.46 1.36 6.51
C ARG A 103 24.91 0.92 6.66
N GLU A 104 25.14 -0.35 6.96
CA GLU A 104 26.49 -0.93 7.03
C GLU A 104 27.17 -0.89 5.66
N LEU A 105 26.50 -1.31 4.60
CA LEU A 105 27.01 -1.24 3.23
C LEU A 105 27.35 0.19 2.82
N TRP A 106 26.50 1.15 3.17
CA TRP A 106 26.74 2.56 2.88
C TRP A 106 27.99 3.10 3.60
N ASN A 107 28.20 2.67 4.82
CA ASN A 107 29.31 3.10 5.68
C ASN A 107 30.61 2.32 5.47
N SER A 108 30.60 1.25 4.66
CA SER A 108 31.79 0.42 4.39
C SER A 108 32.95 1.16 3.69
N GLY A 109 32.63 2.33 3.07
CA GLY A 109 33.58 3.12 2.32
C GLY A 109 33.87 2.62 0.89
N LYS A 110 33.35 1.44 0.49
CA LYS A 110 33.52 0.88 -0.85
C LYS A 110 32.42 1.34 -1.78
N ASP A 111 32.76 1.76 -2.98
CA ASP A 111 31.78 2.25 -3.97
C ASP A 111 30.82 1.14 -4.44
N SER A 112 31.32 -0.09 -4.59
CA SER A 112 30.48 -1.25 -4.91
C SER A 112 29.37 -1.50 -3.88
N ASP A 113 29.69 -1.36 -2.59
CA ASP A 113 28.74 -1.58 -1.49
C ASP A 113 27.69 -0.44 -1.46
N LYS A 114 28.11 0.79 -1.77
CA LYS A 114 27.21 1.93 -1.89
C LYS A 114 26.20 1.77 -3.04
N GLU A 115 26.61 1.18 -4.17
CA GLU A 115 25.71 0.87 -5.28
C GLU A 115 24.65 -0.16 -4.88
N ILE A 116 25.07 -1.21 -4.17
CA ILE A 116 24.13 -2.19 -3.61
C ILE A 116 23.16 -1.53 -2.66
N ALA A 117 23.66 -0.70 -1.74
CA ALA A 117 22.81 0.02 -0.78
C ALA A 117 21.81 0.95 -1.46
N ARG A 118 22.19 1.62 -2.56
CA ARG A 118 21.28 2.45 -3.36
C ARG A 118 20.18 1.64 -4.01
N ALA A 119 20.51 0.46 -4.56
CA ALA A 119 19.53 -0.44 -5.18
C ALA A 119 18.54 -1.00 -4.17
N GLN A 120 18.99 -1.29 -2.95
CA GLN A 120 18.20 -1.88 -1.87
C GLN A 120 17.49 -0.86 -0.99
N LYS A 121 17.70 0.43 -1.24
CA LYS A 121 17.10 1.52 -0.45
C LYS A 121 15.58 1.39 -0.40
N ARG A 122 15.03 1.51 0.82
CA ARG A 122 13.57 1.57 1.00
C ARG A 122 12.95 2.76 0.27
N LYS A 123 11.73 2.55 -0.24
CA LYS A 123 10.94 3.57 -0.93
C LYS A 123 9.74 3.95 -0.09
N LEU A 124 9.42 5.24 -0.03
CA LEU A 124 8.23 5.75 0.63
C LEU A 124 7.08 5.81 -0.38
N SER A 125 5.95 5.24 0.01
CA SER A 125 4.68 5.36 -0.69
C SER A 125 3.61 5.88 0.27
N TYR A 126 2.63 6.58 -0.26
CA TYR A 126 1.48 7.05 0.45
C TYR A 126 0.25 6.29 -0.03
N TYR A 127 -0.67 6.04 0.88
CA TYR A 127 -1.94 5.39 0.60
C TYR A 127 -3.07 6.26 1.13
N SER A 128 -4.10 6.46 0.33
CA SER A 128 -5.32 7.18 0.72
C SER A 128 -6.53 6.47 0.16
N ASN A 129 -7.65 6.59 0.87
CA ASN A 129 -8.94 6.22 0.34
C ASN A 129 -9.39 7.28 -0.67
N ILE A 130 -9.86 6.82 -1.82
CA ILE A 130 -10.38 7.67 -2.88
C ILE A 130 -11.75 7.20 -3.33
N TYR A 131 -12.56 8.14 -3.78
CA TYR A 131 -13.81 7.89 -4.51
C TYR A 131 -13.57 8.20 -5.99
N VAL A 132 -13.89 7.26 -6.87
CA VAL A 132 -13.73 7.45 -8.31
C VAL A 132 -14.98 8.15 -8.85
N VAL A 133 -14.80 9.38 -9.32
CA VAL A 133 -15.88 10.19 -9.91
C VAL A 133 -16.05 9.88 -11.38
N SER A 134 -14.94 9.80 -12.12
CA SER A 134 -14.94 9.43 -13.54
C SER A 134 -13.65 8.71 -13.90
N ASP A 135 -13.79 7.58 -14.55
CA ASP A 135 -12.69 6.76 -15.06
C ASP A 135 -13.08 6.21 -16.43
N PRO A 136 -12.85 6.97 -17.52
CA PRO A 136 -13.26 6.57 -18.85
C PRO A 136 -12.64 5.26 -19.35
N ALA A 137 -11.46 4.89 -18.80
CA ALA A 137 -10.80 3.63 -19.14
C ALA A 137 -11.48 2.43 -18.47
N HIS A 138 -12.01 2.65 -17.24
CA HIS A 138 -12.68 1.64 -16.43
C HIS A 138 -13.98 2.19 -15.81
N PRO A 139 -15.04 2.34 -16.61
CA PRO A 139 -16.31 2.91 -16.13
C PRO A 139 -16.94 2.11 -14.97
N GLU A 140 -16.60 0.83 -14.82
CA GLU A 140 -17.03 -0.04 -13.73
C GLU A 140 -16.49 0.40 -12.36
N ASN A 141 -15.45 1.21 -12.33
CA ASN A 141 -14.87 1.75 -11.11
C ASN A 141 -15.57 3.02 -10.63
N GLU A 142 -16.31 3.69 -11.50
CA GLU A 142 -17.00 4.93 -11.16
C GLU A 142 -18.05 4.70 -10.07
N GLY A 143 -18.11 5.62 -9.12
CA GLY A 143 -19.00 5.53 -7.96
C GLY A 143 -18.51 4.61 -6.84
N ARG A 144 -17.29 4.08 -6.93
CA ARG A 144 -16.72 3.16 -5.95
C ARG A 144 -15.57 3.79 -5.18
N VAL A 145 -15.30 3.24 -4.01
CA VAL A 145 -14.18 3.62 -3.14
C VAL A 145 -13.06 2.61 -3.31
N PHE A 146 -11.86 3.12 -3.49
CA PHE A 146 -10.64 2.34 -3.63
C PHE A 146 -9.51 2.90 -2.77
N LEU A 147 -8.48 2.09 -2.59
CA LEU A 147 -7.21 2.51 -2.04
C LEU A 147 -6.30 2.98 -3.18
N TYR A 148 -5.74 4.17 -3.06
CA TYR A 148 -4.82 4.73 -4.04
C TYR A 148 -3.42 4.84 -3.46
N LYS A 149 -2.45 4.21 -4.15
CA LYS A 149 -1.03 4.28 -3.83
C LYS A 149 -0.35 5.35 -4.69
N TYR A 150 0.33 6.29 -4.07
CA TYR A 150 0.99 7.38 -4.76
C TYR A 150 2.33 7.76 -4.11
N GLY A 151 3.15 8.50 -4.86
CA GLY A 151 4.47 8.94 -4.43
C GLY A 151 4.46 10.34 -3.83
N LYS A 152 5.65 10.77 -3.39
CA LYS A 152 5.87 12.07 -2.75
C LYS A 152 5.42 13.26 -3.60
N LYS A 153 5.58 13.22 -4.92
CA LYS A 153 5.19 14.34 -5.81
C LYS A 153 3.69 14.63 -5.76
N ILE A 154 2.87 13.59 -5.74
CA ILE A 154 1.41 13.73 -5.62
C ILE A 154 1.06 14.18 -4.20
N PHE A 155 1.71 13.60 -3.19
CA PHE A 155 1.52 13.99 -1.80
C PHE A 155 1.79 15.48 -1.58
N ASP A 156 2.91 16.00 -2.07
CA ASP A 156 3.28 17.41 -1.92
C ASP A 156 2.22 18.34 -2.56
N LYS A 157 1.70 17.97 -3.74
CA LYS A 157 0.61 18.71 -4.40
C LYS A 157 -0.70 18.69 -3.61
N LEU A 158 -1.02 17.56 -2.97
CA LEU A 158 -2.20 17.45 -2.12
C LEU A 158 -2.09 18.36 -0.89
N ILE A 159 -0.94 18.36 -0.22
CA ILE A 159 -0.68 19.22 0.94
C ILE A 159 -0.77 20.70 0.55
N GLU A 160 -0.18 21.08 -0.57
CA GLU A 160 -0.25 22.44 -1.09
C GLU A 160 -1.70 22.86 -1.35
N ALA A 161 -2.50 22.02 -2.01
CA ALA A 161 -3.91 22.28 -2.27
C ALA A 161 -4.74 22.41 -0.98
N MET A 162 -4.46 21.57 0.03
CA MET A 162 -5.11 21.66 1.33
C MET A 162 -4.76 22.94 2.07
N GLN A 163 -3.52 23.38 2.03
CA GLN A 163 -3.08 24.63 2.66
C GLN A 163 -3.74 25.86 2.01
N LEU A 164 -3.82 25.90 0.68
CA LEU A 164 -4.50 26.96 -0.06
C LEU A 164 -6.00 27.02 0.29
N SER A 165 -6.65 25.88 0.43
CA SER A 165 -8.06 25.80 0.84
C SER A 165 -8.28 26.36 2.24
N LEU A 166 -7.37 26.12 3.19
CA LEU A 166 -7.46 26.67 4.55
C LEU A 166 -7.29 28.19 4.59
N ILE A 167 -6.45 28.77 3.73
CA ILE A 167 -6.27 30.21 3.63
C ILE A 167 -7.54 30.89 3.15
N HIS A 168 -8.26 30.31 2.20
CA HIS A 168 -9.53 30.86 1.72
C HIS A 168 -10.67 30.80 2.76
N ILE A 169 -10.65 29.86 3.69
CA ILE A 169 -11.63 29.75 4.77
C ILE A 169 -11.35 30.79 5.88
N SER A 170 -10.12 31.25 6.02
CA SER A 170 -9.68 32.19 7.05
C SER A 170 -9.70 33.66 6.62
N GLU A 171 -10.06 33.99 5.38
CA GLU A 171 -10.29 35.38 5.00
C GLU A 171 -11.56 35.92 5.72
N PRO A 172 -11.43 36.96 6.56
CA PRO A 172 -12.58 37.57 7.17
C PRO A 172 -13.47 38.20 6.07
N THR A 173 -14.72 37.79 6.04
CA THR A 173 -15.74 38.44 5.23
C THR A 173 -15.72 39.92 5.55
N ARG A 174 -15.32 40.79 4.60
CA ARG A 174 -15.45 42.21 4.69
C ARG A 174 -16.92 42.54 4.95
N PRO A 175 -17.27 43.32 5.97
CA PRO A 175 -18.63 43.76 6.13
C PRO A 175 -19.05 44.62 4.92
N PRO A 176 -20.28 44.52 4.45
CA PRO A 176 -20.78 45.38 3.38
C PRO A 176 -20.73 46.85 3.84
N GLU A 177 -20.16 47.70 3.00
CA GLU A 177 -20.23 49.14 3.13
C GLU A 177 -21.68 49.65 2.91
#